data_65b060d5305cf83fc800a67793263dac
#
_entry.id   65b060d5305cf83fc800a67793263dac
#
_cell.length_a   1.000
_cell.length_b   1.000
_cell.length_c   1.000
_cell.angle_alpha   90.00
_cell.angle_beta   90.00
_cell.angle_gamma   90.00
#
_symmetry.space_group_name_H-M   'P 1'
#
loop_
_entity.id
_entity.type
_entity.pdbx_description
1 polymer ?
#
loop_
_entity_poly.entity_id
_entity_poly.type
_entity_poly.pdbx_seq_one_letter_code
_entity_poly.pdbx_strand_id
1 'polypeptide(L)'
;MLSFPFAKINLGLNVVRKRADGYHDIESIMVPIPLHDVLEIITDDELARNEIVYTRSGLSVPGEPRADLVVRAISSLQKDCELPGLRVHLHKVIPMGAGLGGGSSDAAHALVLTDQLLHLGCSADHLEGIAAELGSDCAFFLREKVQLALGRGEILSPLSLDLSGKHVLLVNPGIHVSTAEAYRNLAPTGALMDLGFRVQRPMAEWRELLPNTMEPSVFEHHPAIAAIKSKLYATGAAFASMSGSGSTVYGIYEEQPPTMTWPMDHQVWSLTWA
;
A
#
# COMPACT_ATOMS: atom_id res chain seq x y z
N MET A 1 10.71 19.08 8.37
CA MET A 1 9.34 18.61 8.67
C MET A 1 9.32 17.09 8.74
N LEU A 2 8.36 16.50 9.49
CA LEU A 2 8.16 15.05 9.58
C LEU A 2 6.80 14.68 9.01
N SER A 3 6.72 13.51 8.37
CA SER A 3 5.50 12.85 7.94
C SER A 3 5.56 11.37 8.28
N PHE A 4 4.40 10.72 8.36
CA PHE A 4 4.26 9.31 8.72
C PHE A 4 3.52 8.56 7.61
N PRO A 5 4.23 8.17 6.53
CA PRO A 5 3.64 7.42 5.43
C PRO A 5 2.97 6.14 5.94
N PHE A 6 1.67 6.00 5.73
CA PHE A 6 0.90 4.86 6.21
C PHE A 6 0.85 3.73 5.19
N ALA A 7 0.71 2.50 5.67
CA ALA A 7 0.47 1.33 4.81
C ALA A 7 -1.00 1.20 4.42
N LYS A 8 -1.29 0.33 3.44
CA LYS A 8 -2.65 -0.07 3.08
C LYS A 8 -2.78 -1.58 3.00
N ILE A 9 -4.02 -2.06 3.09
CA ILE A 9 -4.41 -3.40 2.66
C ILE A 9 -5.44 -3.30 1.54
N ASN A 10 -5.57 -4.38 0.75
CA ASN A 10 -6.66 -4.55 -0.21
C ASN A 10 -7.74 -5.43 0.42
N LEU A 11 -8.89 -4.86 0.71
CA LEU A 11 -10.07 -5.57 1.22
C LEU A 11 -10.91 -6.03 0.02
N GLY A 12 -10.66 -7.27 -0.43
CA GLY A 12 -11.07 -7.74 -1.74
C GLY A 12 -10.22 -7.16 -2.90
N LEU A 13 -9.89 -8.00 -3.85
CA LEU A 13 -9.22 -7.61 -5.08
C LEU A 13 -9.72 -8.51 -6.22
N ASN A 14 -10.36 -7.90 -7.18
CA ASN A 14 -10.87 -8.55 -8.37
C ASN A 14 -10.09 -8.09 -9.61
N VAL A 15 -9.45 -9.00 -10.30
CA VAL A 15 -8.84 -8.71 -11.60
C VAL A 15 -9.89 -8.92 -12.68
N VAL A 16 -10.35 -7.82 -13.27
CA VAL A 16 -11.50 -7.81 -14.18
C VAL A 16 -11.12 -8.27 -15.58
N ARG A 17 -10.09 -7.66 -16.18
CA ARG A 17 -9.64 -7.99 -17.54
C ARG A 17 -8.20 -7.55 -17.78
N LYS A 18 -7.57 -8.19 -18.77
CA LYS A 18 -6.29 -7.74 -19.32
C LYS A 18 -6.54 -6.63 -20.35
N ARG A 19 -5.75 -5.57 -20.30
CA ARG A 19 -5.83 -4.41 -21.20
C ARG A 19 -4.87 -4.58 -22.38
N ALA A 20 -5.09 -3.80 -23.44
CA ALA A 20 -4.21 -3.78 -24.63
C ALA A 20 -2.80 -3.20 -24.32
N ASP A 21 -2.70 -2.35 -23.27
CA ASP A 21 -1.43 -1.75 -22.81
C ASP A 21 -0.59 -2.69 -21.92
N GLY A 22 -1.05 -3.95 -21.74
CA GLY A 22 -0.38 -4.97 -20.94
C GLY A 22 -0.72 -4.96 -19.46
N TYR A 23 -1.39 -3.92 -18.97
CA TYR A 23 -1.92 -3.85 -17.61
C TYR A 23 -3.24 -4.63 -17.45
N HIS A 24 -3.79 -4.61 -16.26
CA HIS A 24 -5.09 -5.20 -15.95
C HIS A 24 -6.03 -4.15 -15.35
N ASP A 25 -7.30 -4.21 -15.70
CA ASP A 25 -8.34 -3.53 -14.97
C ASP A 25 -8.63 -4.33 -13.70
N ILE A 26 -8.65 -3.65 -12.58
CA ILE A 26 -8.96 -4.23 -11.27
C ILE A 26 -10.16 -3.53 -10.62
N GLU A 27 -10.72 -4.17 -9.63
CA GLU A 27 -11.62 -3.60 -8.64
C GLU A 27 -11.12 -4.01 -7.27
N SER A 28 -10.89 -3.05 -6.37
CA SER A 28 -10.39 -3.32 -5.02
C SER A 28 -10.81 -2.23 -4.06
N ILE A 29 -10.95 -2.58 -2.79
CA ILE A 29 -11.11 -1.59 -1.72
C ILE A 29 -9.76 -1.42 -1.05
N MET A 30 -9.22 -0.21 -1.09
CA MET A 30 -7.98 0.14 -0.41
C MET A 30 -8.30 0.73 0.96
N VAL A 31 -7.72 0.14 2.00
CA VAL A 31 -7.95 0.51 3.40
C VAL A 31 -6.63 0.94 4.03
N PRO A 32 -6.52 2.18 4.55
CA PRO A 32 -5.35 2.59 5.32
C PRO A 32 -5.24 1.76 6.61
N ILE A 33 -4.00 1.44 7.00
CA ILE A 33 -3.73 0.75 8.27
C ILE A 33 -2.69 1.52 9.08
N PRO A 34 -2.74 1.49 10.42
CA PRO A 34 -1.87 2.26 11.30
C PRO A 34 -0.46 1.64 11.43
N LEU A 35 0.18 1.31 10.31
CA LEU A 35 1.58 0.93 10.18
C LEU A 35 2.27 1.99 9.34
N HIS A 36 3.32 2.63 9.88
CA HIS A 36 3.89 3.81 9.27
C HIS A 36 5.39 3.70 9.09
N ASP A 37 5.88 4.27 8.00
CA ASP A 37 7.27 4.70 7.85
C ASP A 37 7.44 6.08 8.49
N VAL A 38 8.67 6.59 8.56
CA VAL A 38 8.93 7.98 8.99
C VAL A 38 9.74 8.68 7.91
N LEU A 39 9.21 9.78 7.42
CA LEU A 39 9.85 10.61 6.39
C LEU A 39 10.17 11.99 6.96
N GLU A 40 11.44 12.38 6.91
CA GLU A 40 11.90 13.71 7.26
C GLU A 40 12.42 14.45 6.02
N ILE A 41 11.99 15.70 5.85
CA ILE A 41 12.52 16.62 4.83
C ILE A 41 12.88 17.92 5.51
N ILE A 42 14.11 18.39 5.30
CA ILE A 42 14.59 19.69 5.77
C ILE A 42 15.29 20.43 4.63
N THR A 43 15.24 21.74 4.66
CA THR A 43 16.06 22.61 3.79
C THR A 43 17.48 22.65 4.30
N ASP A 44 18.45 22.77 3.40
CA ASP A 44 19.86 22.92 3.72
C ASP A 44 20.51 23.95 2.79
N ASP A 45 20.92 25.06 3.38
CA ASP A 45 21.52 26.19 2.65
C ASP A 45 22.97 25.90 2.19
N GLU A 46 23.60 24.82 2.65
CA GLU A 46 24.91 24.36 2.19
C GLU A 46 24.83 23.57 0.87
N LEU A 47 23.64 23.09 0.52
CA LEU A 47 23.39 22.35 -0.72
C LEU A 47 23.04 23.30 -1.86
N ALA A 48 23.39 22.90 -3.08
CA ALA A 48 22.97 23.62 -4.27
C ALA A 48 21.44 23.55 -4.44
N ARG A 49 20.87 24.52 -5.15
CA ARG A 49 19.45 24.46 -5.53
C ARG A 49 19.15 23.19 -6.33
N ASN A 50 18.00 22.60 -6.08
CA ASN A 50 17.56 21.31 -6.63
C ASN A 50 18.43 20.10 -6.24
N GLU A 51 19.42 20.27 -5.36
CA GLU A 51 20.18 19.14 -4.82
C GLU A 51 19.38 18.40 -3.75
N ILE A 52 19.33 17.09 -3.85
CA ILE A 52 18.67 16.21 -2.88
C ILE A 52 19.70 15.24 -2.32
N VAL A 53 19.97 15.36 -1.03
CA VAL A 53 20.75 14.38 -0.26
C VAL A 53 19.77 13.43 0.41
N TYR A 54 19.69 12.20 -0.09
CA TYR A 54 18.72 11.19 0.38
C TYR A 54 19.42 10.08 1.14
N THR A 55 18.94 9.79 2.33
CA THR A 55 19.43 8.72 3.22
C THR A 55 18.29 7.83 3.69
N ARG A 56 18.61 6.58 4.01
CA ARG A 56 17.64 5.57 4.45
C ARG A 56 18.13 4.81 5.67
N SER A 57 17.19 4.39 6.52
CA SER A 57 17.43 3.50 7.67
C SER A 57 16.26 2.54 7.86
N GLY A 58 16.34 1.62 8.80
CA GLY A 58 15.31 0.59 9.03
C GLY A 58 15.42 -0.58 8.06
N LEU A 59 14.30 -1.04 7.52
CA LEU A 59 14.26 -2.15 6.56
C LEU A 59 14.99 -1.79 5.27
N SER A 60 15.62 -2.79 4.65
CA SER A 60 16.34 -2.61 3.40
C SER A 60 15.40 -2.20 2.26
N VAL A 61 15.77 -1.14 1.55
CA VAL A 61 15.10 -0.71 0.33
C VAL A 61 16.01 -1.04 -0.84
N PRO A 62 15.62 -1.91 -1.77
CA PRO A 62 16.43 -2.29 -2.91
C PRO A 62 16.60 -1.14 -3.90
N GLY A 63 17.69 -1.17 -4.66
CA GLY A 63 17.96 -0.21 -5.74
C GLY A 63 18.73 1.03 -5.28
N GLU A 64 19.11 1.80 -6.32
CA GLU A 64 19.88 3.03 -6.14
C GLU A 64 19.01 4.14 -5.51
N PRO A 65 19.56 4.94 -4.57
CA PRO A 65 18.83 6.03 -3.92
C PRO A 65 18.15 7.00 -4.89
N ARG A 66 18.78 7.30 -6.02
CA ARG A 66 18.21 8.23 -7.03
C ARG A 66 17.01 7.66 -7.79
N ALA A 67 16.84 6.34 -7.80
CA ALA A 67 15.71 5.66 -8.42
C ALA A 67 14.53 5.50 -7.45
N ASP A 68 14.71 5.83 -6.17
CA ASP A 68 13.67 5.76 -5.15
C ASP A 68 12.49 6.69 -5.47
N LEU A 69 11.28 6.20 -5.22
CA LEU A 69 10.07 6.96 -5.50
C LEU A 69 9.99 8.28 -4.71
N VAL A 70 10.57 8.34 -3.53
CA VAL A 70 10.69 9.59 -2.73
C VAL A 70 11.47 10.64 -3.49
N VAL A 71 12.65 10.29 -4.01
CA VAL A 71 13.49 11.23 -4.77
C VAL A 71 12.81 11.62 -6.07
N ARG A 72 12.18 10.66 -6.77
CA ARG A 72 11.44 10.92 -8.00
C ARG A 72 10.24 11.85 -7.77
N ALA A 73 9.54 11.69 -6.65
CA ALA A 73 8.43 12.55 -6.25
C ALA A 73 8.88 14.01 -6.09
N ILE A 74 9.93 14.24 -5.30
CA ILE A 74 10.50 15.59 -5.12
C ILE A 74 11.01 16.16 -6.46
N SER A 75 11.71 15.33 -7.25
CA SER A 75 12.21 15.75 -8.58
C SER A 75 11.11 16.06 -9.58
N SER A 76 9.90 15.52 -9.39
CA SER A 76 8.76 15.93 -10.22
C SER A 76 8.31 17.36 -9.92
N LEU A 77 8.33 17.79 -8.65
CA LEU A 77 8.06 19.19 -8.28
C LEU A 77 9.14 20.16 -8.78
N GLN A 78 10.40 19.70 -8.91
CA GLN A 78 11.50 20.50 -9.46
C GLN A 78 11.30 20.87 -10.94
N LYS A 79 10.40 20.19 -11.66
CA LYS A 79 10.09 20.54 -13.05
C LYS A 79 9.29 21.84 -13.15
N ASP A 80 8.54 22.17 -12.10
CA ASP A 80 7.62 23.31 -12.08
C ASP A 80 8.24 24.56 -11.42
N CYS A 81 9.16 24.34 -10.49
CA CYS A 81 9.86 25.41 -9.77
C CYS A 81 11.24 24.96 -9.26
N GLU A 82 12.13 25.94 -9.08
CA GLU A 82 13.42 25.70 -8.49
C GLU A 82 13.29 25.57 -6.96
N LEU A 83 13.72 24.44 -6.41
CA LEU A 83 13.68 24.17 -4.97
C LEU A 83 15.01 24.52 -4.28
N PRO A 84 15.03 24.83 -2.99
CA PRO A 84 16.29 24.90 -2.21
C PRO A 84 16.93 23.51 -2.16
N GLY A 85 18.17 23.43 -1.66
CA GLY A 85 18.80 22.15 -1.33
C GLY A 85 18.00 21.43 -0.23
N LEU A 86 17.82 20.14 -0.37
CA LEU A 86 17.02 19.33 0.56
C LEU A 86 17.81 18.14 1.11
N ARG A 87 17.73 17.93 2.44
CA ARG A 87 18.10 16.65 3.06
C ARG A 87 16.82 15.87 3.35
N VAL A 88 16.82 14.62 2.90
CA VAL A 88 15.67 13.73 3.02
C VAL A 88 16.13 12.46 3.73
N HIS A 89 15.41 12.05 4.77
CA HIS A 89 15.65 10.79 5.46
C HIS A 89 14.38 9.96 5.54
N LEU A 90 14.46 8.70 5.11
CA LEU A 90 13.39 7.72 5.21
C LEU A 90 13.78 6.61 6.19
N HIS A 91 13.02 6.47 7.27
CA HIS A 91 13.10 5.31 8.15
C HIS A 91 12.03 4.29 7.76
N LYS A 92 12.46 3.15 7.23
CA LYS A 92 11.58 2.13 6.65
C LYS A 92 11.15 1.09 7.67
N VAL A 93 9.84 0.94 7.87
CA VAL A 93 9.16 -0.03 8.73
C VAL A 93 8.25 -0.94 7.89
N ILE A 94 7.61 -0.38 6.86
CA ILE A 94 6.72 -1.11 5.95
C ILE A 94 7.57 -1.88 4.95
N PRO A 95 7.46 -3.23 4.87
CA PRO A 95 8.27 -4.02 3.94
C PRO A 95 7.97 -3.69 2.49
N MET A 96 9.02 -3.65 1.67
CA MET A 96 8.93 -3.38 0.23
C MET A 96 8.40 -4.59 -0.53
N GLY A 97 7.57 -4.35 -1.55
CA GLY A 97 7.04 -5.43 -2.41
C GLY A 97 6.17 -6.44 -1.69
N ALA A 98 5.53 -6.04 -0.59
CA ALA A 98 4.76 -6.90 0.30
C ALA A 98 3.23 -6.76 0.16
N GLY A 99 2.73 -6.04 -0.86
CA GLY A 99 1.30 -5.78 -1.04
C GLY A 99 0.76 -4.63 -0.17
N LEU A 100 1.60 -3.95 0.61
CA LEU A 100 1.21 -2.91 1.58
C LEU A 100 1.34 -1.47 1.07
N GLY A 101 1.86 -1.26 -0.13
CA GLY A 101 1.94 0.05 -0.78
C GLY A 101 2.98 1.02 -0.19
N GLY A 102 3.92 0.55 0.65
CA GLY A 102 4.85 1.41 1.39
C GLY A 102 5.62 2.41 0.51
N GLY A 103 6.23 1.97 -0.60
CA GLY A 103 6.97 2.87 -1.48
C GLY A 103 6.11 3.93 -2.17
N SER A 104 4.86 3.59 -2.51
CA SER A 104 3.89 4.55 -3.06
C SER A 104 3.44 5.56 -2.01
N SER A 105 3.29 5.10 -0.76
CA SER A 105 3.01 5.96 0.39
C SER A 105 4.13 6.95 0.65
N ASP A 106 5.39 6.47 0.69
CA ASP A 106 6.57 7.31 0.86
C ASP A 106 6.61 8.43 -0.19
N ALA A 107 6.36 8.09 -1.46
CA ALA A 107 6.35 9.04 -2.56
C ALA A 107 5.23 10.09 -2.43
N ALA A 108 4.02 9.66 -2.14
CA ALA A 108 2.88 10.56 -1.96
C ALA A 108 3.09 11.53 -0.79
N HIS A 109 3.59 11.01 0.32
CA HIS A 109 3.94 11.83 1.49
C HIS A 109 5.11 12.79 1.18
N ALA A 110 6.08 12.38 0.37
CA ALA A 110 7.17 13.26 -0.06
C ALA A 110 6.66 14.45 -0.90
N LEU A 111 5.68 14.22 -1.79
CA LEU A 111 5.03 15.30 -2.54
C LEU A 111 4.36 16.30 -1.59
N VAL A 112 3.48 15.81 -0.72
CA VAL A 112 2.71 16.66 0.20
C VAL A 112 3.62 17.38 1.18
N LEU A 113 4.61 16.67 1.75
CA LEU A 113 5.53 17.24 2.74
C LEU A 113 6.43 18.33 2.12
N THR A 114 6.89 18.14 0.87
CA THR A 114 7.69 19.13 0.15
C THR A 114 6.88 20.38 -0.19
N ASP A 115 5.65 20.21 -0.69
CA ASP A 115 4.72 21.31 -0.95
C ASP A 115 4.46 22.13 0.32
N GLN A 116 4.17 21.48 1.43
CA GLN A 116 3.90 22.11 2.72
C GLN A 116 5.15 22.81 3.30
N LEU A 117 6.31 22.15 3.26
CA LEU A 117 7.57 22.70 3.81
C LEU A 117 7.98 23.98 3.08
N LEU A 118 7.82 24.00 1.76
CA LEU A 118 8.29 25.09 0.90
C LEU A 118 7.19 26.07 0.50
N HIS A 119 5.94 25.83 0.97
CA HIS A 119 4.78 26.67 0.66
C HIS A 119 4.58 26.86 -0.86
N LEU A 120 4.69 25.77 -1.65
CA LEU A 120 4.61 25.84 -3.11
C LEU A 120 3.19 26.16 -3.57
N GLY A 121 2.17 25.80 -2.80
CA GLY A 121 0.76 26.05 -3.11
C GLY A 121 0.24 25.19 -4.26
N CYS A 122 0.75 23.97 -4.40
CA CYS A 122 0.29 23.01 -5.41
C CYS A 122 -1.20 22.70 -5.21
N SER A 123 -1.97 22.68 -6.29
CA SER A 123 -3.36 22.23 -6.22
C SER A 123 -3.44 20.71 -5.97
N ALA A 124 -4.55 20.25 -5.38
CA ALA A 124 -4.77 18.82 -5.17
C ALA A 124 -4.71 18.02 -6.48
N ASP A 125 -5.32 18.56 -7.55
CA ASP A 125 -5.31 17.94 -8.88
C ASP A 125 -3.89 17.81 -9.46
N HIS A 126 -3.03 18.81 -9.19
CA HIS A 126 -1.63 18.77 -9.63
C HIS A 126 -0.84 17.68 -8.91
N LEU A 127 -0.96 17.60 -7.56
CA LEU A 127 -0.32 16.55 -6.78
C LEU A 127 -0.85 15.16 -7.16
N GLU A 128 -2.16 15.01 -7.41
CA GLU A 128 -2.77 13.77 -7.89
C GLU A 128 -2.22 13.36 -9.26
N GLY A 129 -2.03 14.32 -10.17
CA GLY A 129 -1.42 14.09 -11.48
C GLY A 129 0.00 13.53 -11.36
N ILE A 130 0.85 14.17 -10.54
CA ILE A 130 2.22 13.69 -10.29
C ILE A 130 2.20 12.29 -9.65
N ALA A 131 1.35 12.08 -8.65
CA ALA A 131 1.23 10.80 -7.97
C ALA A 131 0.84 9.67 -8.94
N ALA A 132 -0.10 9.91 -9.85
CA ALA A 132 -0.53 8.94 -10.87
C ALA A 132 0.59 8.55 -11.86
N GLU A 133 1.51 9.48 -12.17
CA GLU A 133 2.70 9.20 -13.00
C GLU A 133 3.76 8.38 -12.26
N LEU A 134 3.87 8.56 -10.94
CA LEU A 134 4.84 7.82 -10.11
C LEU A 134 4.46 6.36 -9.93
N GLY A 135 3.16 6.08 -9.78
CA GLY A 135 2.64 4.72 -9.63
C GLY A 135 1.14 4.66 -9.38
N SER A 136 0.52 3.55 -9.74
CA SER A 136 -0.95 3.38 -9.68
C SER A 136 -1.52 3.55 -8.27
N ASP A 137 -0.77 3.16 -7.22
CA ASP A 137 -1.23 3.27 -5.83
C ASP A 137 -0.89 4.63 -5.19
N CYS A 138 -0.04 5.48 -5.82
CA CYS A 138 0.44 6.71 -5.17
C CYS A 138 -0.69 7.70 -4.86
N ALA A 139 -1.65 7.86 -5.77
CA ALA A 139 -2.77 8.78 -5.57
C ALA A 139 -3.65 8.41 -4.37
N PHE A 140 -3.75 7.13 -4.02
CA PHE A 140 -4.47 6.67 -2.84
C PHE A 140 -3.91 7.29 -1.54
N PHE A 141 -2.59 7.40 -1.45
CA PHE A 141 -1.89 7.85 -0.24
C PHE A 141 -1.89 9.37 -0.04
N LEU A 142 -2.42 10.14 -0.98
CA LEU A 142 -2.66 11.58 -0.79
C LEU A 142 -3.82 11.85 0.18
N ARG A 143 -4.65 10.83 0.47
CA ARG A 143 -5.81 10.92 1.35
C ARG A 143 -5.88 9.69 2.24
N GLU A 144 -5.82 9.89 3.55
CA GLU A 144 -5.95 8.81 4.54
C GLU A 144 -7.43 8.40 4.71
N LYS A 145 -8.01 7.76 3.69
CA LYS A 145 -9.41 7.32 3.69
C LYS A 145 -9.57 6.00 2.94
N VAL A 146 -10.59 5.25 3.32
CA VAL A 146 -10.99 4.05 2.55
C VAL A 146 -11.50 4.49 1.18
N GLN A 147 -11.03 3.82 0.13
CA GLN A 147 -11.38 4.15 -1.25
C GLN A 147 -11.65 2.87 -2.06
N LEU A 148 -12.66 2.92 -2.92
CA LEU A 148 -12.84 1.97 -4.00
C LEU A 148 -11.90 2.37 -5.15
N ALA A 149 -11.08 1.44 -5.58
CA ALA A 149 -10.11 1.60 -6.65
C ALA A 149 -10.53 0.79 -7.87
N LEU A 150 -10.61 1.43 -9.02
CA LEU A 150 -10.90 0.87 -10.33
C LEU A 150 -9.79 1.17 -11.34
N GLY A 151 -9.94 0.70 -12.58
CA GLY A 151 -8.90 0.84 -13.59
C GLY A 151 -7.68 0.01 -13.24
N ARG A 152 -6.46 0.58 -13.24
CA ARG A 152 -5.24 -0.07 -12.76
C ARG A 152 -5.04 0.10 -11.24
N GLY A 153 -6.00 0.77 -10.55
CA GLY A 153 -5.96 1.21 -9.17
C GLY A 153 -5.96 2.75 -9.01
N GLU A 154 -5.92 3.50 -10.13
CA GLU A 154 -5.83 4.96 -10.17
C GLU A 154 -7.18 5.67 -10.15
N ILE A 155 -8.28 4.99 -10.49
CA ILE A 155 -9.62 5.57 -10.46
C ILE A 155 -10.19 5.36 -9.06
N LEU A 156 -10.08 6.38 -8.23
CA LEU A 156 -10.38 6.31 -6.80
C LEU A 156 -11.69 7.03 -6.48
N SER A 157 -12.53 6.38 -5.70
CA SER A 157 -13.74 6.98 -5.15
C SER A 157 -13.85 6.71 -3.64
N PRO A 158 -14.21 7.73 -2.83
CA PRO A 158 -14.39 7.54 -1.39
C PRO A 158 -15.43 6.46 -1.09
N LEU A 159 -15.13 5.61 -0.11
CA LEU A 159 -16.02 4.56 0.36
C LEU A 159 -16.17 4.67 1.88
N SER A 160 -17.43 4.73 2.35
CA SER A 160 -17.71 4.71 3.78
C SER A 160 -17.58 3.28 4.31
N LEU A 161 -16.61 3.08 5.20
CA LEU A 161 -16.40 1.82 5.91
C LEU A 161 -15.79 2.16 7.28
N ASP A 162 -16.46 1.73 8.34
CA ASP A 162 -15.98 1.91 9.71
C ASP A 162 -15.35 0.62 10.22
N LEU A 163 -14.07 0.71 10.53
CA LEU A 163 -13.27 -0.36 11.15
C LEU A 163 -12.77 0.05 12.55
N SER A 164 -13.24 1.18 13.09
CA SER A 164 -12.84 1.67 14.41
C SER A 164 -12.99 0.59 15.48
N GLY A 165 -11.97 0.45 16.32
CA GLY A 165 -11.91 -0.56 17.37
C GLY A 165 -11.63 -1.99 16.88
N LYS A 166 -11.62 -2.25 15.58
CA LYS A 166 -11.21 -3.57 15.05
C LYS A 166 -9.70 -3.71 15.06
N HIS A 167 -9.27 -4.96 15.21
CA HIS A 167 -7.86 -5.30 15.21
C HIS A 167 -7.44 -5.91 13.87
N VAL A 168 -6.25 -5.55 13.39
CA VAL A 168 -5.64 -6.18 12.22
C VAL A 168 -4.31 -6.81 12.61
N LEU A 169 -4.17 -8.09 12.28
CA LEU A 169 -2.91 -8.82 12.40
C LEU A 169 -2.33 -9.00 11.00
N LEU A 170 -1.17 -8.39 10.76
CA LEU A 170 -0.42 -8.52 9.51
C LEU A 170 0.68 -9.56 9.70
N VAL A 171 0.85 -10.44 8.74
CA VAL A 171 1.92 -11.44 8.73
C VAL A 171 2.60 -11.41 7.36
N ASN A 172 3.84 -10.98 7.33
CA ASN A 172 4.69 -11.02 6.14
C ASN A 172 5.71 -12.14 6.28
N PRO A 173 5.67 -13.17 5.42
CA PRO A 173 6.59 -14.32 5.49
C PRO A 173 7.98 -14.05 4.91
N GLY A 174 8.31 -12.83 4.50
CA GLY A 174 9.58 -12.54 3.83
C GLY A 174 9.71 -13.12 2.41
N ILE A 175 8.66 -13.73 1.87
CA ILE A 175 8.64 -14.29 0.52
C ILE A 175 8.40 -13.15 -0.48
N HIS A 176 9.28 -13.05 -1.48
CA HIS A 176 9.07 -12.08 -2.56
C HIS A 176 8.16 -12.67 -3.64
N VAL A 177 7.00 -12.05 -3.85
CA VAL A 177 6.09 -12.35 -4.97
C VAL A 177 6.08 -11.15 -5.90
N SER A 178 6.60 -11.33 -7.11
CA SER A 178 6.55 -10.24 -8.09
C SER A 178 5.11 -10.05 -8.59
N THR A 179 4.72 -8.80 -8.85
CA THR A 179 3.42 -8.49 -9.43
C THR A 179 3.18 -9.28 -10.73
N ALA A 180 4.22 -9.39 -11.59
CA ALA A 180 4.14 -10.17 -12.82
C ALA A 180 3.86 -11.66 -12.56
N GLU A 181 4.39 -12.22 -11.49
CA GLU A 181 4.12 -13.60 -11.08
C GLU A 181 2.68 -13.78 -10.62
N ALA A 182 2.15 -12.88 -9.78
CA ALA A 182 0.76 -12.93 -9.32
C ALA A 182 -0.27 -12.88 -10.46
N TYR A 183 0.07 -12.20 -11.57
CA TYR A 183 -0.79 -12.13 -12.77
C TYR A 183 -0.57 -13.29 -13.76
N ARG A 184 0.49 -14.11 -13.64
CA ARG A 184 0.94 -15.05 -14.69
C ARG A 184 -0.11 -16.06 -15.11
N ASN A 185 -0.77 -16.69 -14.17
CA ASN A 185 -1.77 -17.75 -14.43
C ASN A 185 -3.18 -17.33 -14.04
N LEU A 186 -3.38 -16.02 -13.88
CA LEU A 186 -4.65 -15.50 -13.44
C LEU A 186 -5.64 -15.48 -14.61
N ALA A 187 -6.82 -16.07 -14.41
CA ALA A 187 -7.95 -15.91 -15.29
C ALA A 187 -8.78 -14.71 -14.82
N PRO A 188 -8.81 -13.60 -15.60
CA PRO A 188 -9.65 -12.45 -15.25
C PRO A 188 -11.13 -12.86 -15.16
N THR A 189 -11.87 -12.24 -14.24
CA THR A 189 -13.28 -12.60 -13.98
C THR A 189 -14.24 -12.15 -15.06
N GLY A 190 -13.84 -11.19 -15.89
CA GLY A 190 -14.65 -10.63 -16.98
C GLY A 190 -15.66 -9.57 -16.55
N ALA A 191 -15.89 -9.38 -15.24
CA ALA A 191 -16.88 -8.45 -14.72
C ALA A 191 -16.47 -7.86 -13.37
N LEU A 192 -17.02 -6.70 -13.01
CA LEU A 192 -16.98 -6.16 -11.66
C LEU A 192 -17.77 -7.08 -10.72
N MET A 193 -17.28 -7.19 -9.48
CA MET A 193 -17.93 -7.93 -8.41
C MET A 193 -18.82 -7.05 -7.53
N ASP A 194 -18.76 -5.73 -7.74
CA ASP A 194 -19.43 -4.73 -6.90
C ASP A 194 -18.96 -4.78 -5.45
N LEU A 195 -17.62 -4.77 -5.29
CA LEU A 195 -16.97 -4.88 -3.98
C LEU A 195 -17.42 -3.76 -3.04
N GLY A 196 -17.67 -2.56 -3.57
CA GLY A 196 -18.17 -1.42 -2.78
C GLY A 196 -19.51 -1.70 -2.11
N PHE A 197 -20.41 -2.43 -2.76
CA PHE A 197 -21.66 -2.88 -2.16
C PHE A 197 -21.45 -4.07 -1.22
N ARG A 198 -20.64 -5.05 -1.62
CA ARG A 198 -20.40 -6.27 -0.84
C ARG A 198 -19.77 -6.02 0.51
N VAL A 199 -18.89 -5.03 0.62
CA VAL A 199 -18.23 -4.67 1.88
C VAL A 199 -19.21 -4.10 2.93
N GLN A 200 -20.38 -3.62 2.50
CA GLN A 200 -21.43 -3.13 3.40
C GLN A 200 -22.22 -4.28 4.07
N ARG A 201 -22.01 -5.52 3.63
CA ARG A 201 -22.59 -6.71 4.27
C ARG A 201 -21.87 -7.01 5.58
N PRO A 202 -22.50 -7.76 6.50
CA PRO A 202 -21.84 -8.17 7.74
C PRO A 202 -20.48 -8.83 7.50
N MET A 203 -19.48 -8.52 8.33
CA MET A 203 -18.12 -9.02 8.19
C MET A 203 -18.05 -10.56 8.13
N ALA A 204 -18.96 -11.25 8.79
CA ALA A 204 -19.07 -12.71 8.74
C ALA A 204 -19.31 -13.26 7.31
N GLU A 205 -19.84 -12.44 6.39
CA GLU A 205 -20.08 -12.80 4.99
C GLU A 205 -18.87 -12.45 4.09
N TRP A 206 -17.91 -11.65 4.54
CA TRP A 206 -16.81 -11.13 3.71
C TRP A 206 -15.92 -12.24 3.15
N ARG A 207 -15.80 -13.36 3.85
CA ARG A 207 -15.00 -14.49 3.37
C ARG A 207 -15.41 -14.95 1.96
N GLU A 208 -16.72 -14.93 1.67
CA GLU A 208 -17.28 -15.34 0.38
C GLU A 208 -17.46 -14.14 -0.57
N LEU A 209 -17.65 -12.94 -0.01
CA LEU A 209 -18.02 -11.76 -0.79
C LEU A 209 -16.82 -10.94 -1.28
N LEU A 210 -15.68 -10.99 -0.57
CA LEU A 210 -14.50 -10.15 -0.84
C LEU A 210 -13.26 -11.00 -1.17
N PRO A 211 -13.26 -11.77 -2.27
CA PRO A 211 -12.11 -12.57 -2.64
C PRO A 211 -10.95 -11.69 -3.10
N ASN A 212 -9.73 -12.19 -2.94
CA ASN A 212 -8.59 -11.73 -3.71
C ASN A 212 -8.33 -12.75 -4.83
N THR A 213 -8.64 -12.38 -6.07
CA THR A 213 -8.56 -13.29 -7.23
C THR A 213 -7.13 -13.66 -7.63
N MET A 214 -6.11 -13.04 -7.02
CA MET A 214 -4.71 -13.45 -7.18
C MET A 214 -4.32 -14.60 -6.26
N GLU A 215 -5.03 -14.81 -5.14
CA GLU A 215 -4.68 -15.84 -4.15
C GLU A 215 -4.51 -17.24 -4.74
N PRO A 216 -5.41 -17.76 -5.61
CA PRO A 216 -5.25 -19.13 -6.11
C PRO A 216 -3.90 -19.35 -6.80
N SER A 217 -3.50 -18.44 -7.67
CA SER A 217 -2.22 -18.53 -8.39
C SER A 217 -1.02 -18.39 -7.45
N VAL A 218 -1.07 -17.42 -6.53
CA VAL A 218 0.04 -17.21 -5.57
C VAL A 218 0.14 -18.38 -4.59
N PHE A 219 -0.97 -18.88 -4.09
CA PHE A 219 -0.99 -19.97 -3.11
C PHE A 219 -0.54 -21.32 -3.68
N GLU A 220 -0.79 -21.56 -4.98
CA GLU A 220 -0.27 -22.74 -5.67
C GLU A 220 1.27 -22.75 -5.70
N HIS A 221 1.89 -21.60 -5.96
CA HIS A 221 3.34 -21.47 -6.02
C HIS A 221 4.00 -21.27 -4.64
N HIS A 222 3.27 -20.69 -3.70
CA HIS A 222 3.73 -20.35 -2.35
C HIS A 222 2.78 -20.86 -1.26
N PRO A 223 2.73 -22.20 -1.00
CA PRO A 223 1.79 -22.78 -0.01
C PRO A 223 1.97 -22.21 1.42
N ALA A 224 3.16 -21.71 1.77
CA ALA A 224 3.40 -21.05 3.04
C ALA A 224 2.52 -19.81 3.26
N ILE A 225 2.21 -19.04 2.18
CA ILE A 225 1.33 -17.89 2.26
C ILE A 225 -0.12 -18.34 2.53
N ALA A 226 -0.57 -19.42 1.86
CA ALA A 226 -1.89 -20.01 2.11
C ALA A 226 -2.05 -20.52 3.55
N ALA A 227 -0.98 -21.12 4.09
CA ALA A 227 -0.96 -21.61 5.47
C ALA A 227 -1.16 -20.47 6.49
N ILE A 228 -0.60 -19.28 6.24
CA ILE A 228 -0.81 -18.09 7.08
C ILE A 228 -2.30 -17.72 7.10
N LYS A 229 -2.95 -17.63 5.95
CA LYS A 229 -4.39 -17.31 5.86
C LYS A 229 -5.24 -18.33 6.63
N SER A 230 -4.94 -19.61 6.46
CA SER A 230 -5.63 -20.68 7.17
C SER A 230 -5.44 -20.57 8.68
N LYS A 231 -4.23 -20.24 9.15
CA LYS A 231 -3.94 -20.04 10.56
C LYS A 231 -4.68 -18.85 11.15
N LEU A 232 -4.77 -17.72 10.42
CA LEU A 232 -5.52 -16.54 10.87
C LEU A 232 -7.00 -16.88 11.09
N TYR A 233 -7.63 -17.60 10.16
CA TYR A 233 -9.01 -18.07 10.36
C TYR A 233 -9.13 -19.05 11.54
N ALA A 234 -8.21 -19.99 11.67
CA ALA A 234 -8.23 -20.97 12.77
C ALA A 234 -8.07 -20.31 14.14
N THR A 235 -7.53 -19.11 14.21
CA THR A 235 -7.35 -18.32 15.44
C THR A 235 -8.41 -17.25 15.64
N GLY A 236 -9.49 -17.29 14.87
CA GLY A 236 -10.68 -16.47 15.09
C GLY A 236 -10.74 -15.16 14.30
N ALA A 237 -9.92 -14.99 13.24
CA ALA A 237 -10.10 -13.87 12.34
C ALA A 237 -11.50 -13.91 11.71
N ALA A 238 -12.25 -12.82 11.83
CA ALA A 238 -13.55 -12.67 11.18
C ALA A 238 -13.40 -12.60 9.65
N PHE A 239 -12.28 -12.01 9.19
CA PHE A 239 -11.88 -12.00 7.78
C PHE A 239 -10.36 -12.13 7.67
N ALA A 240 -9.87 -12.88 6.67
CA ALA A 240 -8.45 -12.94 6.35
C ALA A 240 -8.23 -13.00 4.84
N SER A 241 -7.23 -12.28 4.34
CA SER A 241 -6.89 -12.24 2.92
C SER A 241 -5.42 -11.86 2.71
N MET A 242 -4.90 -12.15 1.54
CA MET A 242 -3.63 -11.61 1.06
C MET A 242 -3.83 -10.17 0.59
N SER A 243 -2.93 -9.26 0.94
CA SER A 243 -2.98 -7.88 0.47
C SER A 243 -2.31 -7.74 -0.91
N GLY A 244 -3.07 -7.22 -1.88
CA GLY A 244 -2.54 -7.02 -3.24
C GLY A 244 -2.06 -8.32 -3.86
N SER A 245 -0.89 -8.28 -4.48
CA SER A 245 -0.19 -9.46 -5.03
C SER A 245 0.60 -10.26 -3.97
N GLY A 246 0.52 -9.86 -2.72
CA GLY A 246 1.24 -10.52 -1.62
C GLY A 246 2.62 -9.91 -1.40
N SER A 247 3.41 -10.54 -0.56
CA SER A 247 3.14 -11.79 0.19
C SER A 247 2.45 -11.60 1.55
N THR A 248 2.22 -10.35 2.01
CA THR A 248 1.56 -10.11 3.30
C THR A 248 0.14 -10.65 3.29
N VAL A 249 -0.19 -11.43 4.32
CA VAL A 249 -1.54 -11.87 4.65
C VAL A 249 -1.99 -11.14 5.92
N TYR A 250 -3.23 -10.72 5.95
CA TYR A 250 -3.80 -10.07 7.11
C TYR A 250 -5.07 -10.78 7.59
N GLY A 251 -5.33 -10.65 8.89
CA GLY A 251 -6.59 -11.05 9.53
C GLY A 251 -7.21 -9.88 10.27
N ILE A 252 -8.51 -9.69 10.11
CA ILE A 252 -9.31 -8.70 10.85
C ILE A 252 -10.05 -9.43 11.97
N TYR A 253 -9.96 -8.91 13.18
CA TYR A 253 -10.54 -9.48 14.39
C TYR A 253 -11.48 -8.47 15.04
N GLU A 254 -12.58 -8.95 15.59
CA GLU A 254 -13.52 -8.17 16.39
C GLU A 254 -12.92 -7.74 17.73
N GLU A 255 -12.13 -8.63 18.33
CA GLU A 255 -11.40 -8.45 19.58
C GLU A 255 -9.90 -8.64 19.35
N GLN A 256 -9.08 -8.36 20.36
CA GLN A 256 -7.64 -8.51 20.26
C GLN A 256 -7.27 -9.96 19.85
N PRO A 257 -6.48 -10.13 18.77
CA PRO A 257 -6.07 -11.45 18.33
C PRO A 257 -5.27 -12.18 19.42
N PRO A 258 -5.41 -13.52 19.55
CA PRO A 258 -4.63 -14.27 20.51
C PRO A 258 -3.14 -14.19 20.19
N THR A 259 -2.31 -14.31 21.22
CA THR A 259 -0.86 -14.44 21.04
C THR A 259 -0.54 -15.72 20.27
N MET A 260 0.17 -15.58 19.15
CA MET A 260 0.54 -16.67 18.27
C MET A 260 2.05 -16.72 18.05
N THR A 261 2.58 -17.93 17.96
CA THR A 261 3.97 -18.15 17.56
C THR A 261 4.05 -18.19 16.04
N TRP A 262 4.97 -17.41 15.48
CA TRP A 262 5.29 -17.35 14.07
C TRP A 262 6.75 -17.75 13.84
N PRO A 263 7.15 -18.26 12.67
CA PRO A 263 8.54 -18.44 12.29
C PRO A 263 9.36 -17.17 12.49
N MET A 264 10.64 -17.30 12.81
CA MET A 264 11.49 -16.16 13.15
C MET A 264 11.76 -15.21 11.96
N ASP A 265 11.61 -15.69 10.75
CA ASP A 265 11.73 -14.95 9.50
C ASP A 265 10.45 -14.18 9.10
N HIS A 266 9.35 -14.39 9.84
CA HIS A 266 8.10 -13.66 9.62
C HIS A 266 8.13 -12.33 10.37
N GLN A 267 7.72 -11.28 9.68
CA GLN A 267 7.41 -10.00 10.31
C GLN A 267 5.92 -9.94 10.64
N VAL A 268 5.60 -9.60 11.88
CA VAL A 268 4.22 -9.64 12.41
C VAL A 268 3.89 -8.33 13.11
N TRP A 269 2.77 -7.73 12.76
CA TRP A 269 2.24 -6.53 13.41
C TRP A 269 0.82 -6.74 13.85
N SER A 270 0.53 -6.42 15.12
CA SER A 270 -0.82 -6.38 15.67
C SER A 270 -1.21 -4.93 15.91
N LEU A 271 -2.20 -4.45 15.20
CA LEU A 271 -2.57 -3.04 15.13
C LEU A 271 -4.08 -2.90 15.38
N THR A 272 -4.52 -1.69 15.76
CA THR A 272 -5.94 -1.39 16.00
C THR A 272 -6.30 -0.12 15.24
N TRP A 273 -7.41 -0.14 14.49
CA TRP A 273 -7.96 1.10 13.93
C TRP A 273 -8.54 1.97 15.05
N ALA A 274 -8.15 3.25 15.04
CA ALA A 274 -8.61 4.24 16.01
C ALA A 274 -10.08 4.63 15.78
#